data_1eadeaa3d2401ad45e9f80f58f64c02d
#
_entry.id   1eadeaa3d2401ad45e9f80f58f64c02d
#
_cell.length_a   1.000
_cell.length_b   1.000
_cell.length_c   1.000
_cell.angle_alpha   90.00
_cell.angle_beta   90.00
_cell.angle_gamma   90.00
#
_symmetry.space_group_name_H-M   'P 1'
#
loop_
_entity.id
_entity.type
_entity.pdbx_description
1 polymer ?
#
loop_
_entity_poly.entity_id
_entity_poly.type
_entity_poly.pdbx_seq_one_letter_code
_entity_poly.pdbx_strand_id
1 'polypeptide(L)'
;NLNRINLLKNIFKQSCFYGYQDHIAGDDEMSSIIPLVSLSFNIDFIEKHVTLNRAKKGVDYFSSIEPKQLKKFISQTNEVKKSFGINQFNFSKSEKKYRNEVKKIWYFKKNLKKNKKISKKNLIMLRPPSPNIAPAFIEQFEKSNLKENYKKNTCVSYSVTNKNKVGAIIVSRLKSQRLPNKALKLINEEPLITHLIQRLKLAKNVDKIVLATTKNNEDLKICNIAKSNKINFFRGEEKNVLKRMYDAAKKFNCNIVIRVTGDDILIDPVYLDKLIKYHLDSNLEYSNNKELPGGTEVEIFNLDILKFLLNTIID
;
A
#
# COMPACT_ATOMS: atom_id res chain seq x y z
N ASN A 1 -32.61 14.61 -16.69
CA ASN A 1 -32.20 13.19 -16.54
C ASN A 1 -30.68 13.09 -16.52
N LEU A 2 -30.10 13.03 -15.33
CA LEU A 2 -28.64 13.01 -15.12
C LEU A 2 -27.94 11.81 -15.77
N ASN A 3 -28.61 10.67 -15.90
CA ASN A 3 -28.02 9.50 -16.54
C ASN A 3 -27.64 9.71 -18.02
N ARG A 4 -28.25 10.71 -18.68
CA ARG A 4 -27.87 11.07 -20.06
C ARG A 4 -26.42 11.59 -20.15
N ILE A 5 -25.89 12.17 -19.07
CA ILE A 5 -24.48 12.64 -19.03
C ILE A 5 -23.52 11.46 -19.30
N ASN A 6 -23.74 10.33 -18.62
CA ASN A 6 -22.93 9.13 -18.85
C ASN A 6 -23.11 8.58 -20.27
N LEU A 7 -24.33 8.58 -20.80
CA LEU A 7 -24.59 8.17 -22.16
C LEU A 7 -23.84 9.04 -23.18
N LEU A 8 -23.90 10.37 -23.03
CA LEU A 8 -23.18 11.31 -23.87
C LEU A 8 -21.67 11.12 -23.79
N LYS A 9 -21.13 10.91 -22.59
CA LYS A 9 -19.70 10.61 -22.38
C LYS A 9 -19.26 9.34 -23.08
N ASN A 10 -20.10 8.31 -23.07
CA ASN A 10 -19.81 7.05 -23.77
C ASN A 10 -19.81 7.21 -25.29
N ILE A 11 -20.69 8.06 -25.82
CA ILE A 11 -20.81 8.33 -27.27
C ILE A 11 -19.66 9.20 -27.75
N PHE A 12 -19.42 10.33 -27.11
CA PHE A 12 -18.48 11.35 -27.59
C PHE A 12 -17.09 11.27 -26.95
N LYS A 13 -16.90 10.40 -25.95
CA LYS A 13 -15.63 10.17 -25.25
C LYS A 13 -15.00 11.46 -24.69
N GLN A 14 -13.66 11.60 -24.78
CA GLN A 14 -12.92 12.72 -24.21
C GLN A 14 -12.80 13.95 -25.13
N SER A 15 -13.47 13.99 -26.27
CA SER A 15 -13.34 15.06 -27.25
C SER A 15 -14.24 16.28 -26.98
N CYS A 16 -15.07 16.25 -25.94
CA CYS A 16 -16.04 17.30 -25.64
C CYS A 16 -16.01 17.69 -24.15
N PHE A 17 -16.38 18.94 -23.88
CA PHE A 17 -16.75 19.41 -22.54
C PHE A 17 -18.21 19.07 -22.27
N TYR A 18 -18.49 18.62 -21.05
CA TYR A 18 -19.82 18.21 -20.62
C TYR A 18 -20.34 19.17 -19.55
N GLY A 19 -21.49 19.75 -19.79
CA GLY A 19 -22.14 20.65 -18.87
C GLY A 19 -23.52 20.18 -18.44
N TYR A 20 -24.02 20.77 -17.39
CA TYR A 20 -25.38 20.58 -16.91
C TYR A 20 -26.13 21.91 -16.89
N GLN A 21 -27.28 21.95 -17.55
CA GLN A 21 -28.23 23.04 -17.52
C GLN A 21 -29.60 22.53 -17.10
N ASP A 22 -30.35 23.28 -16.33
CA ASP A 22 -31.71 22.96 -15.93
C ASP A 22 -32.66 24.16 -16.06
N HIS A 23 -33.95 23.86 -16.12
CA HIS A 23 -35.04 24.82 -16.08
C HIS A 23 -35.96 24.59 -14.87
N ILE A 24 -35.42 24.07 -13.77
CA ILE A 24 -36.14 23.93 -12.52
C ILE A 24 -36.50 25.33 -11.99
N ALA A 25 -37.71 25.46 -11.44
CA ALA A 25 -38.15 26.72 -10.88
C ALA A 25 -37.14 27.30 -9.89
N GLY A 26 -36.74 28.55 -10.02
CA GLY A 26 -35.66 29.12 -9.23
C GLY A 26 -35.95 29.27 -7.74
N ASP A 27 -37.23 29.14 -7.31
CA ASP A 27 -37.67 29.06 -5.91
C ASP A 27 -37.79 27.63 -5.40
N ASP A 28 -37.70 26.61 -6.26
CA ASP A 28 -37.64 25.20 -5.85
C ASP A 28 -36.26 24.89 -5.31
N GLU A 29 -36.18 24.19 -4.17
CA GLU A 29 -34.92 23.76 -3.60
C GLU A 29 -34.12 22.85 -4.54
N MET A 30 -34.80 22.08 -5.39
CA MET A 30 -34.17 21.23 -6.40
C MET A 30 -33.38 22.03 -7.45
N SER A 31 -33.65 23.30 -7.62
CA SER A 31 -32.90 24.20 -8.55
C SER A 31 -31.43 24.35 -8.10
N SER A 32 -31.10 24.12 -6.82
CA SER A 32 -29.73 24.09 -6.33
C SER A 32 -29.21 22.65 -6.13
N ILE A 33 -30.06 21.73 -5.71
CA ILE A 33 -29.65 20.36 -5.37
C ILE A 33 -29.27 19.56 -6.61
N ILE A 34 -30.11 19.56 -7.67
CA ILE A 34 -29.86 18.75 -8.87
C ILE A 34 -28.57 19.15 -9.59
N PRO A 35 -28.24 20.45 -9.78
CA PRO A 35 -26.96 20.86 -10.32
C PRO A 35 -25.75 20.39 -9.46
N LEU A 36 -25.87 20.44 -8.13
CA LEU A 36 -24.82 19.93 -7.24
C LEU A 36 -24.62 18.42 -7.38
N VAL A 37 -25.72 17.65 -7.49
CA VAL A 37 -25.64 16.20 -7.77
C VAL A 37 -24.99 15.93 -9.13
N SER A 38 -25.21 16.79 -10.14
CA SER A 38 -24.61 16.62 -11.47
C SER A 38 -23.08 16.66 -11.45
N LEU A 39 -22.46 17.29 -10.45
CA LEU A 39 -21.00 17.29 -10.27
C LEU A 39 -20.42 15.89 -10.08
N SER A 40 -21.18 14.95 -9.51
CA SER A 40 -20.76 13.56 -9.34
C SER A 40 -20.55 12.81 -10.67
N PHE A 41 -21.08 13.35 -11.74
CA PHE A 41 -20.87 12.84 -13.10
C PHE A 41 -19.60 13.40 -13.75
N ASN A 42 -18.76 14.11 -12.99
CA ASN A 42 -17.53 14.71 -13.49
C ASN A 42 -17.76 15.60 -14.71
N ILE A 43 -18.71 16.55 -14.60
CA ILE A 43 -18.99 17.56 -15.61
C ILE A 43 -18.01 18.72 -15.49
N ASP A 44 -17.83 19.47 -16.60
CA ASP A 44 -16.88 20.57 -16.70
C ASP A 44 -17.48 21.89 -16.24
N PHE A 45 -18.79 22.11 -16.48
CA PHE A 45 -19.48 23.36 -16.12
C PHE A 45 -20.95 23.11 -15.76
N ILE A 46 -21.52 24.08 -15.03
CA ILE A 46 -22.96 24.20 -14.76
C ILE A 46 -23.42 25.53 -15.28
N GLU A 47 -24.51 25.55 -16.01
CA GLU A 47 -25.20 26.76 -16.48
C GLU A 47 -26.45 27.01 -15.64
N LYS A 48 -26.69 28.28 -15.23
CA LYS A 48 -27.85 28.69 -14.46
C LYS A 48 -28.39 30.05 -15.02
N HIS A 49 -29.69 30.11 -15.19
CA HIS A 49 -30.37 31.41 -15.46
C HIS A 49 -30.36 32.25 -14.20
N VAL A 50 -30.10 33.56 -14.38
CA VAL A 50 -29.99 34.51 -13.27
C VAL A 50 -30.83 35.74 -13.59
N THR A 51 -31.57 36.26 -12.62
CA THR A 51 -32.31 37.51 -12.72
C THR A 51 -32.09 38.37 -11.47
N LEU A 52 -32.13 39.67 -11.63
CA LEU A 52 -32.04 40.59 -10.49
C LEU A 52 -33.29 40.55 -9.61
N ASN A 53 -34.47 40.34 -10.21
CA ASN A 53 -35.74 40.25 -9.50
C ASN A 53 -36.73 39.39 -10.29
N ARG A 54 -37.09 38.24 -9.78
CA ARG A 54 -38.03 37.29 -10.40
C ARG A 54 -39.46 37.85 -10.51
N ALA A 55 -39.86 38.74 -9.61
CA ALA A 55 -41.21 39.35 -9.65
C ALA A 55 -41.46 40.17 -10.91
N LYS A 56 -40.40 40.64 -11.59
CA LYS A 56 -40.49 41.40 -12.87
C LYS A 56 -40.82 40.53 -14.09
N LYS A 57 -40.89 39.22 -13.95
CA LYS A 57 -41.29 38.24 -14.97
C LYS A 57 -40.63 38.48 -16.35
N GLY A 58 -39.31 38.69 -16.37
CA GLY A 58 -38.53 38.80 -17.62
C GLY A 58 -38.35 37.44 -18.31
N VAL A 59 -37.50 37.39 -19.32
CA VAL A 59 -37.17 36.12 -20.01
C VAL A 59 -36.57 35.11 -19.03
N ASP A 60 -37.03 33.87 -19.09
CA ASP A 60 -36.59 32.76 -18.26
C ASP A 60 -36.68 32.99 -16.74
N TYR A 61 -37.54 33.96 -16.30
CA TYR A 61 -37.69 34.29 -14.88
C TYR A 61 -38.06 33.08 -14.01
N PHE A 62 -38.81 32.14 -14.59
CA PHE A 62 -39.28 30.97 -13.89
C PHE A 62 -38.12 30.13 -13.35
N SER A 63 -37.14 29.85 -14.20
CA SER A 63 -35.95 29.01 -13.89
C SER A 63 -34.77 29.84 -13.36
N SER A 64 -34.90 31.18 -13.35
CA SER A 64 -33.82 32.04 -12.87
C SER A 64 -33.70 32.08 -11.37
N ILE A 65 -32.48 32.10 -10.86
CA ILE A 65 -32.15 32.36 -9.46
C ILE A 65 -31.74 33.82 -9.26
N GLU A 66 -31.99 34.37 -8.07
CA GLU A 66 -31.61 35.73 -7.70
C GLU A 66 -30.17 35.80 -7.15
N PRO A 67 -29.54 36.99 -7.06
CA PRO A 67 -28.13 37.13 -6.66
C PRO A 67 -27.75 36.46 -5.33
N LYS A 68 -28.67 36.51 -4.33
CA LYS A 68 -28.45 35.83 -3.03
C LYS A 68 -28.41 34.34 -3.20
N GLN A 69 -29.31 33.77 -3.99
CA GLN A 69 -29.34 32.33 -4.27
C GLN A 69 -28.11 31.92 -5.08
N LEU A 70 -27.69 32.69 -6.06
CA LEU A 70 -26.48 32.45 -6.84
C LEU A 70 -25.23 32.41 -5.95
N LYS A 71 -25.07 33.39 -5.05
CA LYS A 71 -23.96 33.40 -4.08
C LYS A 71 -23.92 32.15 -3.22
N LYS A 72 -25.09 31.75 -2.71
CA LYS A 72 -25.23 30.50 -1.91
C LYS A 72 -24.87 29.30 -2.77
N PHE A 73 -25.38 29.19 -3.97
CA PHE A 73 -25.11 28.09 -4.90
C PHE A 73 -23.63 27.95 -5.25
N ILE A 74 -22.93 29.05 -5.54
CA ILE A 74 -21.48 29.03 -5.79
C ILE A 74 -20.71 28.54 -4.58
N SER A 75 -21.08 29.01 -3.38
CA SER A 75 -20.45 28.55 -2.13
C SER A 75 -20.66 27.04 -1.94
N GLN A 76 -21.89 26.56 -2.12
CA GLN A 76 -22.22 25.13 -2.02
C GLN A 76 -21.46 24.30 -3.07
N THR A 77 -21.37 24.78 -4.32
CA THR A 77 -20.61 24.13 -5.39
C THR A 77 -19.15 23.94 -5.00
N ASN A 78 -18.53 24.96 -4.42
CA ASN A 78 -17.13 24.89 -3.98
C ASN A 78 -16.93 23.90 -2.81
N GLU A 79 -17.87 23.86 -1.87
CA GLU A 79 -17.80 22.88 -0.77
C GLU A 79 -18.03 21.44 -1.26
N VAL A 80 -18.99 21.22 -2.16
CA VAL A 80 -19.22 19.89 -2.77
C VAL A 80 -17.99 19.43 -3.57
N LYS A 81 -17.35 20.32 -4.33
CA LYS A 81 -16.10 20.00 -5.04
C LYS A 81 -14.99 19.53 -4.10
N LYS A 82 -14.85 20.15 -2.94
CA LYS A 82 -13.87 19.71 -1.92
C LYS A 82 -14.16 18.29 -1.41
N SER A 83 -15.43 17.90 -1.32
CA SER A 83 -15.83 16.57 -0.83
C SER A 83 -15.45 15.42 -1.76
N PHE A 84 -15.23 15.67 -3.05
CA PHE A 84 -14.75 14.66 -3.99
C PHE A 84 -13.30 14.23 -3.70
N GLY A 85 -12.51 15.09 -3.03
CA GLY A 85 -11.12 14.78 -2.69
C GLY A 85 -10.26 14.54 -3.93
N ILE A 86 -9.29 13.67 -3.76
CA ILE A 86 -8.38 13.25 -4.83
C ILE A 86 -8.52 11.74 -5.04
N ASN A 87 -8.43 11.29 -6.27
CA ASN A 87 -8.51 9.85 -6.62
C ASN A 87 -7.21 9.12 -6.23
N GLN A 88 -6.89 9.10 -4.93
CA GLN A 88 -5.72 8.45 -4.36
C GLN A 88 -6.07 7.84 -3.00
N PHE A 89 -5.42 6.73 -2.65
CA PHE A 89 -5.60 6.07 -1.34
C PHE A 89 -4.88 6.76 -0.17
N ASN A 90 -4.55 8.05 -0.31
CA ASN A 90 -3.89 8.81 0.74
C ASN A 90 -4.90 9.35 1.74
N PHE A 91 -4.70 9.04 3.02
CA PHE A 91 -5.48 9.63 4.09
C PHE A 91 -5.12 11.11 4.30
N SER A 92 -6.13 11.96 4.44
CA SER A 92 -5.96 13.33 4.93
C SER A 92 -5.38 13.35 6.35
N LYS A 93 -4.90 14.51 6.81
CA LYS A 93 -4.40 14.66 8.19
C LYS A 93 -5.48 14.32 9.24
N SER A 94 -6.73 14.73 9.00
CA SER A 94 -7.86 14.44 9.90
C SER A 94 -8.22 12.96 9.93
N GLU A 95 -8.24 12.29 8.78
CA GLU A 95 -8.50 10.85 8.70
C GLU A 95 -7.38 10.05 9.38
N LYS A 96 -6.11 10.44 9.20
CA LYS A 96 -4.98 9.82 9.93
C LYS A 96 -5.13 9.97 11.44
N LYS A 97 -5.49 11.17 11.91
CA LYS A 97 -5.75 11.43 13.33
C LYS A 97 -6.89 10.56 13.84
N TYR A 98 -8.05 10.59 13.18
CA TYR A 98 -9.22 9.79 13.56
C TYR A 98 -8.90 8.28 13.57
N ARG A 99 -8.23 7.78 12.52
CA ARG A 99 -7.80 6.39 12.44
C ARG A 99 -6.97 5.98 13.66
N ASN A 100 -6.03 6.82 14.05
CA ASN A 100 -5.14 6.55 15.19
C ASN A 100 -5.88 6.54 16.55
N GLU A 101 -6.90 7.37 16.70
CA GLU A 101 -7.65 7.51 17.95
C GLU A 101 -8.76 6.45 18.13
N VAL A 102 -9.34 5.97 17.03
CA VAL A 102 -10.59 5.17 17.09
C VAL A 102 -10.39 3.72 16.66
N LYS A 103 -9.33 3.42 15.93
CA LYS A 103 -9.07 2.09 15.39
C LYS A 103 -8.86 1.08 16.52
N LYS A 104 -9.62 -0.05 16.48
CA LYS A 104 -9.46 -1.15 17.42
C LYS A 104 -8.48 -2.18 16.85
N ILE A 105 -7.71 -2.80 17.73
CA ILE A 105 -6.80 -3.90 17.42
C ILE A 105 -7.08 -5.08 18.35
N TRP A 106 -6.56 -6.25 18.02
CA TRP A 106 -6.76 -7.47 18.79
C TRP A 106 -5.87 -7.53 20.02
N TYR A 107 -6.43 -7.97 21.15
CA TYR A 107 -5.76 -8.25 22.42
C TYR A 107 -6.14 -9.63 22.93
N PHE A 108 -5.24 -10.27 23.69
CA PHE A 108 -5.58 -11.49 24.41
C PHE A 108 -6.56 -11.21 25.55
N LYS A 109 -7.67 -11.94 25.57
CA LYS A 109 -8.72 -11.84 26.60
C LYS A 109 -8.27 -12.38 27.97
N LYS A 110 -7.30 -13.28 27.97
CA LYS A 110 -6.75 -14.00 29.15
C LYS A 110 -5.30 -14.35 28.94
N ASN A 111 -4.63 -14.81 29.99
CA ASN A 111 -3.28 -15.35 29.88
C ASN A 111 -3.28 -16.60 29.00
N LEU A 112 -2.35 -16.71 28.09
CA LEU A 112 -2.18 -17.84 27.17
C LEU A 112 -0.76 -18.38 27.27
N LYS A 113 -0.63 -19.70 27.25
CA LYS A 113 0.66 -20.39 27.30
C LYS A 113 1.26 -20.55 25.91
N LYS A 114 2.59 -20.65 25.85
CA LYS A 114 3.35 -21.02 24.65
C LYS A 114 2.72 -22.22 23.94
N ASN A 115 2.82 -22.26 22.62
CA ASN A 115 2.28 -23.30 21.74
C ASN A 115 0.73 -23.40 21.71
N LYS A 116 0.00 -22.55 22.46
CA LYS A 116 -1.46 -22.47 22.35
C LYS A 116 -1.82 -21.88 20.98
N LYS A 117 -2.79 -22.51 20.31
CA LYS A 117 -3.36 -21.96 19.05
C LYS A 117 -4.13 -20.68 19.32
N ILE A 118 -3.93 -19.68 18.49
CA ILE A 118 -4.70 -18.44 18.50
C ILE A 118 -6.09 -18.76 17.95
N SER A 119 -7.12 -18.30 18.66
CA SER A 119 -8.51 -18.46 18.29
C SER A 119 -9.28 -17.19 18.64
N LYS A 120 -10.21 -16.78 17.79
CA LYS A 120 -11.10 -15.61 17.99
C LYS A 120 -11.76 -15.61 19.37
N LYS A 121 -12.08 -16.78 19.93
CA LYS A 121 -12.66 -16.94 21.29
C LYS A 121 -11.77 -16.38 22.41
N ASN A 122 -10.45 -16.33 22.20
CA ASN A 122 -9.47 -15.86 23.17
C ASN A 122 -9.06 -14.39 22.95
N LEU A 123 -9.67 -13.72 22.00
CA LEU A 123 -9.33 -12.36 21.57
C LEU A 123 -10.47 -11.37 21.85
N ILE A 124 -10.09 -10.11 22.00
CA ILE A 124 -11.00 -8.97 22.14
C ILE A 124 -10.43 -7.80 21.35
N MET A 125 -11.30 -7.00 20.75
CA MET A 125 -10.90 -5.76 20.05
C MET A 125 -11.01 -4.57 21.00
N LEU A 126 -9.86 -3.94 21.29
CA LEU A 126 -9.76 -2.74 22.12
C LEU A 126 -9.03 -1.62 21.36
N ARG A 127 -9.19 -0.38 21.81
CA ARG A 127 -8.41 0.75 21.31
C ARG A 127 -6.95 0.61 21.79
N PRO A 128 -5.95 0.78 20.93
CA PRO A 128 -4.58 0.73 21.35
C PRO A 128 -4.20 1.95 22.20
N PRO A 129 -3.29 1.79 23.16
CA PRO A 129 -2.72 2.91 23.90
C PRO A 129 -1.77 3.77 23.04
N SER A 130 -1.27 3.20 21.94
CA SER A 130 -0.41 3.87 20.97
C SER A 130 -0.98 3.73 19.55
N PRO A 131 -0.97 4.80 18.73
CA PRO A 131 -1.59 4.80 17.40
C PRO A 131 -0.82 4.00 16.34
N ASN A 132 0.38 3.53 16.62
CA ASN A 132 1.31 2.99 15.61
C ASN A 132 1.12 1.50 15.26
N ILE A 133 0.11 0.83 15.84
CA ILE A 133 -0.14 -0.59 15.56
C ILE A 133 -1.31 -0.70 14.58
N ALA A 134 -1.06 -1.28 13.40
CA ALA A 134 -2.11 -1.57 12.43
C ALA A 134 -3.01 -2.73 12.94
N PRO A 135 -4.34 -2.72 12.70
CA PRO A 135 -5.15 -3.90 12.94
C PRO A 135 -4.74 -4.97 11.94
N ALA A 136 -4.45 -6.14 12.45
CA ALA A 136 -4.24 -7.30 11.63
C ALA A 136 -5.56 -8.05 11.40
N PHE A 137 -5.67 -8.69 10.25
CA PHE A 137 -6.79 -9.61 10.00
C PHE A 137 -6.62 -10.86 10.84
N ILE A 138 -7.66 -11.24 11.55
CA ILE A 138 -7.60 -12.38 12.47
C ILE A 138 -7.23 -13.68 11.75
N GLU A 139 -7.61 -13.83 10.51
CA GLU A 139 -7.34 -14.98 9.64
C GLU A 139 -5.84 -15.25 9.47
N GLN A 140 -5.03 -14.21 9.56
CA GLN A 140 -3.56 -14.32 9.48
C GLN A 140 -2.96 -15.02 10.72
N PHE A 141 -3.64 -14.95 11.85
CA PHE A 141 -3.22 -15.53 13.13
C PHE A 141 -3.94 -16.82 13.47
N GLU A 142 -5.17 -17.00 12.96
CA GLU A 142 -5.93 -18.21 13.26
C GLU A 142 -5.15 -19.46 12.92
N LYS A 143 -5.19 -20.44 13.84
CA LYS A 143 -4.44 -21.70 13.77
C LYS A 143 -2.92 -21.57 13.95
N SER A 144 -2.36 -20.35 14.09
CA SER A 144 -0.95 -20.19 14.45
C SER A 144 -0.75 -20.47 15.94
N ASN A 145 0.43 -21.00 16.29
CA ASN A 145 0.81 -21.24 17.67
C ASN A 145 1.53 -20.02 18.25
N LEU A 146 1.31 -19.76 19.52
CA LEU A 146 2.01 -18.72 20.27
C LEU A 146 3.49 -19.07 20.44
N LYS A 147 4.38 -18.09 20.22
CA LYS A 147 5.81 -18.20 20.33
C LYS A 147 6.26 -18.40 21.80
N GLU A 148 5.56 -17.76 22.73
CA GLU A 148 5.86 -17.75 24.15
C GLU A 148 4.59 -17.61 25.01
N ASN A 149 4.74 -17.41 26.33
CA ASN A 149 3.61 -17.12 27.21
C ASN A 149 3.22 -15.65 27.11
N TYR A 150 1.92 -15.36 26.95
CA TYR A 150 1.39 -13.99 26.87
C TYR A 150 0.37 -13.71 27.95
N LYS A 151 0.45 -12.52 28.52
CA LYS A 151 -0.51 -12.05 29.54
C LYS A 151 -1.81 -11.54 28.87
N LYS A 152 -2.90 -11.51 29.66
CA LYS A 152 -4.11 -10.79 29.31
C LYS A 152 -3.76 -9.35 28.91
N ASN A 153 -4.48 -8.78 27.96
CA ASN A 153 -4.27 -7.43 27.40
C ASN A 153 -2.94 -7.23 26.67
N THR A 154 -2.22 -8.30 26.32
CA THR A 154 -1.14 -8.17 25.32
C THR A 154 -1.74 -8.00 23.94
N CYS A 155 -1.23 -7.03 23.16
CA CYS A 155 -1.61 -6.81 21.78
C CYS A 155 -1.22 -8.00 20.90
N VAL A 156 -2.08 -8.36 19.96
CA VAL A 156 -1.80 -9.42 18.98
C VAL A 156 -1.15 -8.80 17.76
N SER A 157 0.11 -9.13 17.54
CA SER A 157 0.91 -8.72 16.40
C SER A 157 1.53 -9.92 15.71
N TYR A 158 2.14 -9.74 14.55
CA TYR A 158 2.85 -10.83 13.85
C TYR A 158 3.93 -11.43 14.72
N SER A 159 4.56 -10.65 15.60
CA SER A 159 5.62 -11.11 16.49
C SER A 159 5.20 -12.15 17.52
N VAL A 160 3.89 -12.26 17.83
CA VAL A 160 3.41 -13.22 18.87
C VAL A 160 3.32 -14.67 18.35
N THR A 161 3.45 -14.89 17.04
CA THR A 161 3.34 -16.22 16.44
C THR A 161 4.69 -16.79 16.04
N ASN A 162 4.80 -18.11 16.00
CA ASN A 162 5.94 -18.82 15.45
C ASN A 162 5.83 -19.10 13.94
N LYS A 163 4.81 -18.51 13.28
CA LYS A 163 4.55 -18.72 11.85
C LYS A 163 5.48 -17.92 10.95
N ASN A 164 6.06 -16.83 11.45
CA ASN A 164 6.85 -15.92 10.62
C ASN A 164 8.18 -16.57 10.23
N LYS A 165 8.41 -16.61 8.94
CA LYS A 165 9.67 -16.99 8.30
C LYS A 165 10.16 -15.82 7.46
N VAL A 166 11.19 -15.14 7.94
CA VAL A 166 11.75 -13.95 7.34
C VAL A 166 12.80 -14.33 6.30
N GLY A 167 12.55 -14.01 5.05
CA GLY A 167 13.48 -14.27 3.95
C GLY A 167 14.06 -12.98 3.37
N ALA A 168 15.37 -12.82 3.39
CA ALA A 168 16.07 -11.80 2.64
C ALA A 168 16.24 -12.29 1.19
N ILE A 169 15.51 -11.68 0.26
CA ILE A 169 15.54 -12.03 -1.16
C ILE A 169 16.44 -11.02 -1.88
N ILE A 170 17.64 -11.46 -2.20
CA ILE A 170 18.61 -10.67 -2.99
C ILE A 170 18.19 -10.72 -4.45
N VAL A 171 17.72 -9.60 -4.99
CA VAL A 171 17.35 -9.48 -6.39
C VAL A 171 18.56 -9.03 -7.19
N SER A 172 19.10 -9.90 -8.03
CA SER A 172 20.28 -9.59 -8.84
C SER A 172 20.22 -10.29 -10.20
N ARG A 173 20.77 -9.64 -11.22
CA ARG A 173 21.06 -10.22 -12.55
C ARG A 173 22.32 -9.60 -13.11
N LEU A 174 23.04 -10.31 -13.97
CA LEU A 174 24.30 -9.82 -14.55
C LEU A 174 24.08 -8.86 -15.72
N LYS A 175 22.99 -9.04 -16.46
CA LYS A 175 22.63 -8.17 -17.58
C LYS A 175 22.01 -6.86 -17.06
N SER A 176 22.86 -5.92 -16.68
CA SER A 176 22.48 -4.57 -16.28
C SER A 176 22.85 -3.59 -17.38
N GLN A 177 21.91 -2.71 -17.78
CA GLN A 177 22.17 -1.69 -18.82
C GLN A 177 23.17 -0.62 -18.35
N ARG A 178 23.08 -0.20 -17.09
CA ARG A 178 23.93 0.87 -16.52
C ARG A 178 25.34 0.40 -16.17
N LEU A 179 25.47 -0.78 -15.58
CA LEU A 179 26.75 -1.37 -15.18
C LEU A 179 26.68 -2.89 -15.30
N PRO A 180 27.11 -3.46 -16.46
CA PRO A 180 27.12 -4.91 -16.65
C PRO A 180 27.99 -5.62 -15.61
N ASN A 181 27.58 -6.81 -15.21
CA ASN A 181 28.27 -7.64 -14.22
C ASN A 181 28.53 -6.97 -12.86
N LYS A 182 27.75 -5.96 -12.47
CA LYS A 182 27.93 -5.19 -11.25
C LYS A 182 28.12 -6.09 -10.01
N ALA A 183 27.30 -7.12 -9.85
CA ALA A 183 27.37 -8.04 -8.72
C ALA A 183 28.68 -8.84 -8.63
N LEU A 184 29.42 -8.97 -9.73
CA LEU A 184 30.69 -9.69 -9.82
C LEU A 184 31.92 -8.77 -9.70
N LYS A 185 31.74 -7.45 -9.67
CA LYS A 185 32.87 -6.54 -9.47
C LYS A 185 33.52 -6.78 -8.13
N LEU A 186 34.84 -6.76 -8.10
CA LEU A 186 35.62 -7.07 -6.91
C LEU A 186 35.78 -5.85 -6.00
N ILE A 187 35.61 -6.07 -4.71
CA ILE A 187 36.02 -5.18 -3.63
C ILE A 187 36.89 -6.02 -2.70
N ASN A 188 38.13 -5.60 -2.48
CA ASN A 188 39.10 -6.38 -1.73
C ASN A 188 39.15 -7.85 -2.16
N GLU A 189 39.29 -8.08 -3.46
CA GLU A 189 39.40 -9.40 -4.09
C GLU A 189 38.12 -10.28 -4.03
N GLU A 190 37.07 -9.83 -3.38
CA GLU A 190 35.79 -10.56 -3.31
C GLU A 190 34.69 -9.92 -4.14
N PRO A 191 33.81 -10.72 -4.80
CA PRO A 191 32.66 -10.20 -5.52
C PRO A 191 31.74 -9.35 -4.62
N LEU A 192 31.27 -8.23 -5.13
CA LEU A 192 30.38 -7.30 -4.44
C LEU A 192 29.18 -8.00 -3.76
N ILE A 193 28.56 -8.96 -4.45
CA ILE A 193 27.44 -9.71 -3.91
C ILE A 193 27.83 -10.59 -2.68
N THR A 194 29.09 -11.02 -2.58
CA THR A 194 29.60 -11.78 -1.43
C THR A 194 29.58 -10.91 -0.18
N HIS A 195 30.03 -9.65 -0.27
CA HIS A 195 29.97 -8.71 0.86
C HIS A 195 28.55 -8.49 1.35
N LEU A 196 27.59 -8.35 0.43
CA LEU A 196 26.17 -8.25 0.78
C LEU A 196 25.68 -9.49 1.54
N ILE A 197 25.99 -10.69 1.01
CA ILE A 197 25.60 -11.96 1.66
C ILE A 197 26.17 -12.06 3.07
N GLN A 198 27.45 -11.70 3.24
CA GLN A 198 28.12 -11.72 4.54
C GLN A 198 27.43 -10.78 5.54
N ARG A 199 27.07 -9.57 5.13
CA ARG A 199 26.35 -8.62 5.98
C ARG A 199 24.94 -9.11 6.36
N LEU A 200 24.19 -9.68 5.42
CA LEU A 200 22.87 -10.25 5.72
C LEU A 200 22.93 -11.42 6.68
N LYS A 201 24.01 -12.22 6.68
CA LYS A 201 24.23 -13.30 7.65
C LYS A 201 24.41 -12.81 9.08
N LEU A 202 24.78 -11.56 9.30
CA LEU A 202 24.91 -10.96 10.64
C LEU A 202 23.57 -10.54 11.24
N ALA A 203 22.51 -10.43 10.42
CA ALA A 203 21.17 -10.10 10.90
C ALA A 203 20.54 -11.29 11.63
N LYS A 204 20.09 -11.07 12.86
CA LYS A 204 19.60 -12.13 13.77
C LYS A 204 18.15 -12.56 13.47
N ASN A 205 17.37 -11.65 12.85
CA ASN A 205 15.95 -11.87 12.57
C ASN A 205 15.69 -12.33 11.12
N VAL A 206 16.72 -12.64 10.36
CA VAL A 206 16.62 -13.21 9.00
C VAL A 206 16.76 -14.73 9.10
N ASP A 207 15.69 -15.46 8.77
CA ASP A 207 15.68 -16.93 8.80
C ASP A 207 16.36 -17.55 7.57
N LYS A 208 16.23 -16.89 6.41
CA LYS A 208 16.75 -17.37 5.12
C LYS A 208 17.27 -16.25 4.26
N ILE A 209 18.36 -16.52 3.57
CA ILE A 209 18.90 -15.65 2.51
C ILE A 209 18.74 -16.40 1.20
N VAL A 210 18.13 -15.77 0.20
CA VAL A 210 17.85 -16.37 -1.10
C VAL A 210 18.27 -15.41 -2.20
N LEU A 211 19.17 -15.83 -3.07
CA LEU A 211 19.49 -15.12 -4.31
C LEU A 211 18.39 -15.38 -5.35
N ALA A 212 17.66 -14.38 -5.77
CA ALA A 212 16.64 -14.45 -6.82
C ALA A 212 17.17 -13.85 -8.12
N THR A 213 17.54 -14.69 -9.06
CA THR A 213 18.11 -14.31 -10.36
C THR A 213 17.30 -14.84 -11.55
N THR A 214 17.74 -14.55 -12.76
CA THR A 214 17.04 -14.97 -13.98
C THR A 214 17.43 -16.39 -14.41
N LYS A 215 16.76 -16.90 -15.45
CA LYS A 215 17.07 -18.18 -16.07
C LYS A 215 18.22 -18.08 -17.11
N ASN A 216 18.77 -16.89 -17.33
CA ASN A 216 19.85 -16.68 -18.29
C ASN A 216 21.13 -17.41 -17.85
N ASN A 217 21.84 -18.00 -18.82
CA ASN A 217 23.03 -18.79 -18.51
C ASN A 217 24.15 -18.00 -17.84
N GLU A 218 24.31 -16.73 -18.18
CA GLU A 218 25.28 -15.85 -17.56
C GLU A 218 25.08 -15.71 -16.04
N ASP A 219 23.82 -15.74 -15.56
CA ASP A 219 23.48 -15.65 -14.13
C ASP A 219 23.86 -16.90 -13.32
N LEU A 220 24.29 -17.99 -13.98
CA LEU A 220 24.86 -19.15 -13.28
C LEU A 220 26.08 -18.78 -12.44
N LYS A 221 26.86 -17.77 -12.87
CA LYS A 221 28.02 -17.29 -12.11
C LYS A 221 27.63 -16.82 -10.72
N ILE A 222 26.57 -16.01 -10.57
CA ILE A 222 26.10 -15.57 -9.25
C ILE A 222 25.38 -16.68 -8.48
N CYS A 223 24.78 -17.66 -9.16
CA CYS A 223 24.28 -18.87 -8.50
C CYS A 223 25.41 -19.70 -7.86
N ASN A 224 26.56 -19.78 -8.51
CA ASN A 224 27.74 -20.47 -7.94
C ASN A 224 28.27 -19.73 -6.70
N ILE A 225 28.26 -18.40 -6.69
CA ILE A 225 28.61 -17.60 -5.50
C ILE A 225 27.59 -17.85 -4.38
N ALA A 226 26.30 -17.95 -4.68
CA ALA A 226 25.30 -18.31 -3.66
C ALA A 226 25.58 -19.68 -3.06
N LYS A 227 25.94 -20.68 -3.88
CA LYS A 227 26.32 -22.04 -3.40
C LYS A 227 27.56 -22.01 -2.52
N SER A 228 28.64 -21.35 -2.94
CA SER A 228 29.89 -21.25 -2.16
C SER A 228 29.65 -20.55 -0.81
N ASN A 229 28.76 -19.57 -0.79
CA ASN A 229 28.33 -18.88 0.42
C ASN A 229 27.27 -19.64 1.24
N LYS A 230 26.88 -20.85 0.85
CA LYS A 230 25.87 -21.69 1.54
C LYS A 230 24.53 -21.00 1.74
N ILE A 231 24.07 -20.20 0.77
CA ILE A 231 22.74 -19.62 0.74
C ILE A 231 21.89 -20.25 -0.37
N ASN A 232 20.58 -20.10 -0.25
CA ASN A 232 19.65 -20.58 -1.27
C ASN A 232 19.70 -19.69 -2.53
N PHE A 233 19.33 -20.26 -3.68
CA PHE A 233 19.08 -19.46 -4.88
C PHE A 233 17.84 -19.95 -5.62
N PHE A 234 17.24 -19.02 -6.37
CA PHE A 234 16.09 -19.22 -7.22
C PHE A 234 16.35 -18.58 -8.59
N ARG A 235 16.02 -19.29 -9.67
CA ARG A 235 16.07 -18.77 -11.03
C ARG A 235 14.65 -18.64 -11.56
N GLY A 236 14.22 -17.41 -11.86
CA GLY A 236 12.83 -17.11 -12.24
C GLY A 236 12.73 -16.16 -13.43
N GLU A 237 11.58 -15.51 -13.50
CA GLU A 237 11.20 -14.58 -14.57
C GLU A 237 12.21 -13.43 -14.73
N GLU A 238 12.63 -13.11 -15.95
CA GLU A 238 13.62 -12.06 -16.22
C GLU A 238 13.00 -10.67 -16.12
N LYS A 239 11.87 -10.46 -16.80
CA LYS A 239 11.22 -9.14 -16.92
C LYS A 239 10.45 -8.76 -15.67
N ASN A 240 9.74 -9.69 -15.05
CA ASN A 240 8.91 -9.44 -13.89
C ASN A 240 9.69 -9.76 -12.59
N VAL A 241 10.29 -8.71 -12.01
CA VAL A 241 11.06 -8.79 -10.75
C VAL A 241 10.16 -9.16 -9.58
N LEU A 242 8.95 -8.60 -9.52
CA LEU A 242 8.00 -8.85 -8.45
C LEU A 242 7.59 -10.32 -8.40
N LYS A 243 7.26 -10.90 -9.58
CA LYS A 243 6.95 -12.32 -9.70
C LYS A 243 8.13 -13.20 -9.28
N ARG A 244 9.34 -12.88 -9.72
CA ARG A 244 10.55 -13.63 -9.34
C ARG A 244 10.79 -13.63 -7.84
N MET A 245 10.59 -12.49 -7.18
CA MET A 245 10.72 -12.33 -5.74
C MET A 245 9.63 -13.14 -4.99
N TYR A 246 8.38 -13.05 -5.42
CA TYR A 246 7.27 -13.82 -4.86
C TYR A 246 7.50 -15.33 -4.98
N ASP A 247 7.86 -15.81 -6.18
CA ASP A 247 8.10 -17.23 -6.44
C ASP A 247 9.29 -17.77 -5.60
N ALA A 248 10.35 -16.98 -5.46
CA ALA A 248 11.47 -17.31 -4.59
C ALA A 248 11.03 -17.43 -3.12
N ALA A 249 10.32 -16.45 -2.60
CA ALA A 249 9.85 -16.47 -1.23
C ALA A 249 8.91 -17.64 -0.96
N LYS A 250 7.99 -17.92 -1.87
CA LYS A 250 7.06 -19.06 -1.79
C LYS A 250 7.81 -20.40 -1.79
N LYS A 251 8.77 -20.58 -2.70
CA LYS A 251 9.58 -21.83 -2.79
C LYS A 251 10.31 -22.13 -1.47
N PHE A 252 10.81 -21.10 -0.81
CA PHE A 252 11.57 -21.27 0.43
C PHE A 252 10.74 -21.05 1.70
N ASN A 253 9.40 -20.99 1.57
CA ASN A 253 8.46 -20.84 2.68
C ASN A 253 8.70 -19.58 3.53
N CYS A 254 9.04 -18.46 2.90
CA CYS A 254 9.18 -17.16 3.56
C CYS A 254 7.85 -16.41 3.43
N ASN A 255 7.24 -16.02 4.54
CA ASN A 255 6.00 -15.24 4.53
C ASN A 255 6.22 -13.74 4.86
N ILE A 256 7.40 -13.39 5.34
CA ILE A 256 7.92 -12.02 5.44
C ILE A 256 9.11 -11.94 4.48
N VAL A 257 9.05 -11.01 3.55
CA VAL A 257 10.00 -10.89 2.44
C VAL A 257 10.73 -9.57 2.55
N ILE A 258 12.04 -9.62 2.70
CA ILE A 258 12.92 -8.47 2.64
C ILE A 258 13.48 -8.42 1.22
N ARG A 259 13.15 -7.35 0.50
CA ARG A 259 13.76 -7.06 -0.80
C ARG A 259 15.09 -6.36 -0.59
N VAL A 260 16.13 -6.92 -1.18
CA VAL A 260 17.48 -6.38 -1.19
C VAL A 260 17.97 -6.38 -2.64
N THR A 261 18.52 -5.28 -3.13
CA THR A 261 19.15 -5.28 -4.45
C THR A 261 20.60 -5.76 -4.36
N GLY A 262 21.08 -6.44 -5.39
CA GLY A 262 22.38 -7.13 -5.35
C GLY A 262 23.60 -6.22 -5.20
N ASP A 263 23.39 -4.91 -5.11
CA ASP A 263 24.40 -3.88 -4.95
C ASP A 263 24.30 -3.07 -3.64
N ASP A 264 23.34 -3.37 -2.79
CA ASP A 264 23.13 -2.68 -1.51
C ASP A 264 24.07 -3.24 -0.42
N ILE A 265 25.37 -3.15 -0.67
CA ILE A 265 26.40 -3.74 0.22
C ILE A 265 26.56 -3.02 1.57
N LEU A 266 25.97 -1.84 1.73
CA LEU A 266 26.06 -1.04 2.94
C LEU A 266 24.89 -1.30 3.91
N ILE A 267 24.06 -2.30 3.65
CA ILE A 267 22.98 -2.68 4.57
C ILE A 267 23.55 -2.91 5.98
N ASP A 268 22.97 -2.21 6.96
CA ASP A 268 23.32 -2.40 8.36
C ASP A 268 22.48 -3.51 8.99
N PRO A 269 23.07 -4.61 9.48
CA PRO A 269 22.35 -5.75 10.06
C PRO A 269 21.54 -5.38 11.31
N VAL A 270 22.01 -4.40 12.10
CA VAL A 270 21.34 -3.97 13.33
C VAL A 270 20.09 -3.16 13.00
N TYR A 271 20.18 -2.26 12.01
CA TYR A 271 19.01 -1.53 11.53
C TYR A 271 18.01 -2.44 10.82
N LEU A 272 18.49 -3.43 10.08
CA LEU A 272 17.64 -4.43 9.46
C LEU A 272 16.84 -5.20 10.51
N ASP A 273 17.49 -5.66 11.58
CA ASP A 273 16.82 -6.34 12.68
C ASP A 273 15.78 -5.45 13.39
N LYS A 274 16.09 -4.17 13.59
CA LYS A 274 15.14 -3.18 14.14
C LYS A 274 13.94 -3.00 13.22
N LEU A 275 14.14 -2.89 11.91
CA LEU A 275 13.07 -2.73 10.94
C LEU A 275 12.18 -3.97 10.86
N ILE A 276 12.76 -5.17 10.87
CA ILE A 276 12.01 -6.44 10.94
C ILE A 276 11.13 -6.48 12.19
N LYS A 277 11.71 -6.15 13.33
CA LYS A 277 10.96 -6.12 14.60
C LYS A 277 9.82 -5.10 14.53
N TYR A 278 10.08 -3.90 14.06
CA TYR A 278 9.07 -2.86 13.89
C TYR A 278 7.93 -3.29 12.95
N HIS A 279 8.28 -3.89 11.81
CA HIS A 279 7.31 -4.42 10.83
C HIS A 279 6.36 -5.44 11.49
N LEU A 280 6.91 -6.39 12.24
CA LEU A 280 6.15 -7.46 12.89
C LEU A 280 5.31 -6.94 14.08
N ASP A 281 5.87 -6.08 14.92
CA ASP A 281 5.20 -5.56 16.11
C ASP A 281 4.07 -4.59 15.73
N SER A 282 4.24 -3.84 14.65
CA SER A 282 3.26 -2.85 14.17
C SER A 282 2.23 -3.42 13.19
N ASN A 283 2.28 -4.71 12.88
CA ASN A 283 1.40 -5.39 11.90
C ASN A 283 1.38 -4.73 10.52
N LEU A 284 2.54 -4.30 10.04
CA LEU A 284 2.63 -3.64 8.75
C LEU A 284 2.60 -4.68 7.62
N GLU A 285 2.00 -4.31 6.49
CA GLU A 285 2.03 -5.08 5.26
C GLU A 285 3.24 -4.73 4.40
N TYR A 286 3.71 -3.48 4.55
CA TYR A 286 4.89 -2.93 3.91
C TYR A 286 5.63 -1.99 4.87
N SER A 287 6.95 -2.03 4.86
CA SER A 287 7.81 -1.06 5.54
C SER A 287 9.13 -0.87 4.79
N ASN A 288 9.73 0.29 4.94
CA ASN A 288 11.03 0.63 4.39
C ASN A 288 11.79 1.58 5.32
N ASN A 289 13.06 1.83 4.98
CA ASN A 289 13.96 2.72 5.71
C ASN A 289 14.50 3.86 4.82
N LYS A 290 13.63 4.49 4.03
CA LYS A 290 13.99 5.55 3.07
C LYS A 290 14.74 6.77 3.65
N GLU A 291 14.71 6.94 4.96
CA GLU A 291 15.43 8.03 5.65
C GLU A 291 16.92 7.72 5.90
N LEU A 292 17.36 6.50 5.63
CA LEU A 292 18.77 6.11 5.71
C LEU A 292 19.53 6.49 4.43
N PRO A 293 20.87 6.60 4.50
CA PRO A 293 21.69 6.87 3.32
C PRO A 293 21.44 5.87 2.17
N GLY A 294 21.53 6.34 0.93
CA GLY A 294 21.37 5.49 -0.25
C GLY A 294 22.35 4.29 -0.24
N GLY A 295 21.89 3.14 -0.71
CA GLY A 295 22.64 1.88 -0.69
C GLY A 295 22.52 1.08 0.62
N THR A 296 21.80 1.60 1.60
CA THR A 296 21.43 0.89 2.83
C THR A 296 19.94 0.52 2.85
N GLU A 297 19.20 0.86 1.81
CA GLU A 297 17.76 0.75 1.72
C GLU A 297 17.30 -0.71 1.65
N VAL A 298 16.29 -1.03 2.43
CA VAL A 298 15.58 -2.30 2.36
C VAL A 298 14.08 -2.07 2.38
N GLU A 299 13.35 -2.99 1.79
CA GLU A 299 11.89 -3.00 1.78
C GLU A 299 11.41 -4.33 2.35
N ILE A 300 10.45 -4.28 3.26
CA ILE A 300 9.86 -5.48 3.86
C ILE A 300 8.39 -5.56 3.45
N PHE A 301 8.00 -6.75 3.02
CA PHE A 301 6.63 -7.07 2.56
C PHE A 301 6.12 -8.31 3.27
N ASN A 302 4.84 -8.34 3.59
CA ASN A 302 4.15 -9.61 3.77
C ASN A 302 3.99 -10.31 2.41
N LEU A 303 4.12 -11.62 2.35
CA LEU A 303 3.99 -12.38 1.10
C LEU A 303 2.62 -12.17 0.43
N ASP A 304 1.57 -11.98 1.22
CA ASP A 304 0.21 -11.78 0.72
C ASP A 304 0.07 -10.46 -0.04
N ILE A 305 0.77 -9.39 0.38
CA ILE A 305 0.76 -8.12 -0.36
C ILE A 305 1.49 -8.25 -1.70
N LEU A 306 2.57 -9.02 -1.77
CA LEU A 306 3.25 -9.30 -3.04
C LEU A 306 2.33 -10.07 -4.00
N LYS A 307 1.56 -11.03 -3.47
CA LYS A 307 0.55 -11.75 -4.25
C LYS A 307 -0.56 -10.83 -4.77
N PHE A 308 -1.05 -9.94 -3.91
CA PHE A 308 -2.05 -8.94 -4.28
C PHE A 308 -1.54 -8.04 -5.40
N LEU A 309 -0.33 -7.48 -5.27
CA LEU A 309 0.29 -6.61 -6.27
C LEU A 309 0.45 -7.32 -7.63
N LEU A 310 0.86 -8.59 -7.62
CA LEU A 310 0.98 -9.39 -8.85
C LEU A 310 -0.36 -9.58 -9.58
N ASN A 311 -1.47 -9.65 -8.83
CA ASN A 311 -2.80 -9.82 -9.42
C ASN A 311 -3.44 -8.47 -9.83
N THR A 312 -2.90 -7.34 -9.38
CA THR A 312 -3.49 -6.01 -9.59
C THR A 312 -2.73 -5.21 -10.65
N ILE A 313 -1.43 -5.46 -10.81
CA ILE A 313 -0.63 -4.87 -11.89
C ILE A 313 -0.97 -5.64 -13.16
N ILE A 314 -1.93 -5.12 -13.90
CA ILE A 314 -2.18 -5.51 -15.29
C ILE A 314 -1.09 -4.80 -16.10
N ASP A 315 -0.32 -5.58 -16.86
CA ASP A 315 0.75 -5.10 -17.75
C ASP A 315 0.30 -3.99 -18.71
#